data_e9ab38b02af6eb086881d3c0c5b6dfb9
#
_entry.id   e9ab38b02af6eb086881d3c0c5b6dfb9
#
_cell.length_a   1.000
_cell.length_b   1.000
_cell.length_c   1.000
_cell.angle_alpha   90.00
_cell.angle_beta   90.00
_cell.angle_gamma   90.00
#
_symmetry.space_group_name_H-M   'P 1'
#
loop_
_entity.id
_entity.type
_entity.pdbx_description
1 polymer ?
#
loop_
_entity_poly.entity_id
_entity_poly.type
_entity_poly.pdbx_seq_one_letter_code
_entity_poly.pdbx_strand_id
1 'polypeptide(L)'
;MSVAFVFPGQGSQAPGMGLDWADFDEAAADLYQWASACLGWDLTETLRTATPDELRQTYIAQPAIFCVSVAAFRALEAAGVERPAYVAGHSLGEFSALVAAGALSFEAGITLVARRAEAMQRAADANPGSMSSVLGLSAEGVEMAVEAAAQGQVLAVANDNAPGSVVVSGEWAALERLPASAKELGAKRVMPLNVGGAFHSPLMESAVDAFGVYLAAAPLRDPAIPVVANATAEAVTRGEELRELLARQLTGRVRWTESVRRMAALGVDTFVEVGPGTVLTGLVKRTVDGVRVLSAGDAAGVTAVVEALREPAEGPAGQGGDQGEVVVLPERFAVSPGHGRFYPVTPSRFTDEGPYVEQGDLLGEVRNGAASIPVRSPFRGWVMAHLAWEGELVTPGQILLSLRPF
;
A
#
# COMPACT_ATOMS: atom_id res chain seq x y z
N MET A 1 -16.38 -0.91 18.47
CA MET A 1 -15.23 -0.81 17.54
C MET A 1 -15.18 -2.08 16.73
N SER A 2 -15.19 -1.99 15.40
CA SER A 2 -15.06 -3.14 14.49
C SER A 2 -13.81 -2.92 13.64
N VAL A 3 -12.80 -3.77 13.84
CA VAL A 3 -11.48 -3.61 13.25
C VAL A 3 -11.32 -4.49 12.02
N ALA A 4 -10.72 -3.99 10.96
CA ALA A 4 -10.19 -4.79 9.86
C ALA A 4 -8.67 -4.67 9.79
N PHE A 5 -7.96 -5.80 9.60
CA PHE A 5 -6.55 -5.79 9.25
C PHE A 5 -6.38 -5.87 7.75
N VAL A 6 -5.57 -4.97 7.21
CA VAL A 6 -5.27 -4.92 5.78
C VAL A 6 -3.78 -5.09 5.55
N PHE A 7 -3.43 -5.94 4.60
CA PHE A 7 -2.04 -6.36 4.36
C PHE A 7 -1.52 -5.81 3.03
N PRO A 8 -0.39 -5.09 3.04
CA PRO A 8 0.15 -4.47 1.83
C PRO A 8 0.67 -5.50 0.83
N GLY A 9 0.70 -5.09 -0.44
CA GLY A 9 1.29 -5.83 -1.54
C GLY A 9 2.56 -5.20 -2.08
N GLN A 10 2.97 -5.66 -3.26
CA GLN A 10 4.15 -5.15 -3.96
C GLN A 10 4.00 -3.65 -4.23
N GLY A 11 5.07 -2.90 -3.96
CA GLY A 11 5.10 -1.44 -3.94
C GLY A 11 5.25 -0.85 -2.53
N SER A 12 5.07 -1.66 -1.47
CA SER A 12 5.27 -1.23 -0.08
C SER A 12 6.68 -1.51 0.46
N GLN A 13 7.49 -2.27 -0.28
CA GLN A 13 8.85 -2.64 0.13
C GLN A 13 9.78 -1.42 0.17
N ALA A 14 10.63 -1.39 1.18
CA ALA A 14 11.69 -0.41 1.33
C ALA A 14 12.96 -1.07 1.92
N PRO A 15 14.17 -0.57 1.60
CA PRO A 15 15.39 -1.03 2.26
C PRO A 15 15.27 -0.95 3.77
N GLY A 16 15.68 -2.00 4.45
CA GLY A 16 15.64 -2.08 5.92
C GLY A 16 14.27 -2.41 6.52
N MET A 17 13.21 -2.57 5.72
CA MET A 17 11.89 -2.95 6.24
C MET A 17 11.96 -4.24 7.07
N GLY A 18 11.34 -4.22 8.24
CA GLY A 18 11.19 -5.39 9.10
C GLY A 18 12.47 -5.86 9.80
N LEU A 19 13.58 -5.13 9.74
CA LEU A 19 14.80 -5.50 10.48
C LEU A 19 14.64 -5.33 11.98
N ASP A 20 13.84 -4.36 12.41
CA ASP A 20 13.49 -4.13 13.80
C ASP A 20 12.72 -5.29 14.43
N TRP A 21 11.97 -6.08 13.65
CA TRP A 21 11.29 -7.28 14.14
C TRP A 21 12.28 -8.35 14.63
N ALA A 22 13.37 -8.58 13.90
CA ALA A 22 14.37 -9.56 14.26
C ALA A 22 15.11 -9.21 15.57
N ASP A 23 15.23 -7.90 15.86
CA ASP A 23 15.83 -7.38 17.08
C ASP A 23 14.83 -7.29 18.25
N PHE A 24 13.52 -7.22 17.93
CA PHE A 24 12.46 -7.01 18.90
C PHE A 24 11.88 -8.31 19.48
N ASP A 25 11.82 -9.38 18.68
CA ASP A 25 11.16 -10.64 19.05
C ASP A 25 11.89 -11.86 18.47
N GLU A 26 12.29 -12.79 19.35
CA GLU A 26 12.93 -14.07 18.96
C GLU A 26 12.06 -14.88 17.98
N ALA A 27 10.73 -14.84 18.13
CA ALA A 27 9.82 -15.52 17.22
C ALA A 27 9.81 -14.92 15.81
N ALA A 28 10.06 -13.62 15.66
CA ALA A 28 10.22 -12.99 14.35
C ALA A 28 11.57 -13.37 13.70
N ALA A 29 12.63 -13.48 14.50
CA ALA A 29 13.93 -13.95 14.03
C ALA A 29 13.84 -15.41 13.52
N ASP A 30 13.19 -16.28 14.26
CA ASP A 30 12.93 -17.68 13.86
C ASP A 30 12.12 -17.75 12.56
N LEU A 31 11.11 -16.89 12.39
CA LEU A 31 10.30 -16.79 11.17
C LEU A 31 11.17 -16.44 9.97
N TYR A 32 12.07 -15.46 10.11
CA TYR A 32 12.97 -15.05 9.02
C TYR A 32 14.01 -16.11 8.68
N GLN A 33 14.54 -16.79 9.69
CA GLN A 33 15.46 -17.91 9.48
C GLN A 33 14.78 -19.06 8.73
N TRP A 34 13.55 -19.41 9.14
CA TRP A 34 12.78 -20.44 8.47
C TRP A 34 12.43 -20.04 7.02
N ALA A 35 12.03 -18.79 6.81
CA ALA A 35 11.78 -18.26 5.47
C ALA A 35 13.02 -18.35 4.59
N SER A 36 14.20 -17.96 5.10
CA SER A 36 15.47 -18.06 4.38
C SER A 36 15.78 -19.48 3.94
N ALA A 37 15.55 -20.47 4.82
CA ALA A 37 15.72 -21.88 4.48
C ALA A 37 14.79 -22.34 3.35
N CYS A 38 13.54 -21.88 3.34
CA CYS A 38 12.56 -22.20 2.28
C CYS A 38 12.87 -21.51 0.96
N LEU A 39 13.35 -20.27 1.00
CA LEU A 39 13.63 -19.43 -0.16
C LEU A 39 14.96 -19.78 -0.83
N GLY A 40 15.90 -20.38 -0.08
CA GLY A 40 17.25 -20.70 -0.55
C GLY A 40 18.18 -19.47 -0.62
N TRP A 41 17.78 -18.35 0.00
CA TRP A 41 18.59 -17.14 0.15
C TRP A 41 18.31 -16.49 1.51
N ASP A 42 19.28 -15.71 2.02
CA ASP A 42 19.18 -15.05 3.32
C ASP A 42 18.25 -13.84 3.25
N LEU A 43 17.04 -13.96 3.84
CA LEU A 43 16.05 -12.89 3.88
C LEU A 43 16.55 -11.70 4.68
N THR A 44 17.12 -11.93 5.88
CA THR A 44 17.58 -10.86 6.77
C THR A 44 18.69 -10.05 6.12
N GLU A 45 19.67 -10.72 5.52
CA GLU A 45 20.76 -10.05 4.81
C GLU A 45 20.25 -9.30 3.59
N THR A 46 19.30 -9.87 2.84
CA THR A 46 18.66 -9.20 1.70
C THR A 46 17.90 -7.94 2.13
N LEU A 47 17.12 -7.99 3.22
CA LEU A 47 16.44 -6.82 3.77
C LEU A 47 17.40 -5.72 4.20
N ARG A 48 18.60 -6.10 4.69
CA ARG A 48 19.64 -5.17 5.16
C ARG A 48 20.38 -4.50 4.01
N THR A 49 20.73 -5.25 2.96
CA THR A 49 21.72 -4.82 1.96
C THR A 49 21.17 -4.54 0.59
N ALA A 50 19.98 -5.07 0.26
CA ALA A 50 19.40 -4.93 -1.06
C ALA A 50 19.10 -3.46 -1.40
N THR A 51 19.49 -3.09 -2.60
CA THR A 51 19.14 -1.80 -3.19
C THR A 51 17.63 -1.72 -3.48
N PRO A 52 17.06 -0.51 -3.64
CA PRO A 52 15.67 -0.36 -4.06
C PRO A 52 15.33 -1.10 -5.35
N ASP A 53 16.28 -1.22 -6.29
CA ASP A 53 16.08 -1.94 -7.55
C ASP A 53 16.02 -3.46 -7.37
N GLU A 54 16.88 -4.01 -6.52
CA GLU A 54 16.84 -5.43 -6.17
C GLU A 54 15.56 -5.80 -5.42
N LEU A 55 15.14 -4.98 -4.44
CA LEU A 55 13.89 -5.17 -3.71
C LEU A 55 12.63 -5.09 -4.60
N ARG A 56 12.70 -4.47 -5.78
CA ARG A 56 11.58 -4.43 -6.73
C ARG A 56 11.39 -5.72 -7.52
N GLN A 57 12.40 -6.58 -7.55
CA GLN A 57 12.29 -7.86 -8.25
C GLN A 57 11.21 -8.73 -7.60
N THR A 58 10.26 -9.20 -8.39
CA THR A 58 9.04 -9.86 -7.91
C THR A 58 9.35 -11.05 -6.99
N TYR A 59 10.40 -11.82 -7.31
CA TYR A 59 10.80 -12.99 -6.53
C TYR A 59 11.47 -12.63 -5.18
N ILE A 60 11.90 -11.37 -4.99
CA ILE A 60 12.39 -10.83 -3.71
C ILE A 60 11.25 -10.12 -2.97
N ALA A 61 10.57 -9.19 -3.67
CA ALA A 61 9.55 -8.34 -3.07
C ALA A 61 8.43 -9.14 -2.39
N GLN A 62 7.87 -10.11 -3.11
CA GLN A 62 6.70 -10.84 -2.59
C GLN A 62 7.01 -11.62 -1.31
N PRO A 63 8.04 -12.49 -1.27
CA PRO A 63 8.37 -13.19 -0.02
C PRO A 63 8.76 -12.24 1.12
N ALA A 64 9.51 -11.19 0.81
CA ALA A 64 9.96 -10.24 1.82
C ALA A 64 8.77 -9.48 2.46
N ILE A 65 7.86 -8.91 1.67
CA ILE A 65 6.66 -8.23 2.18
C ILE A 65 5.78 -9.20 2.98
N PHE A 66 5.60 -10.42 2.50
CA PHE A 66 4.84 -11.45 3.20
C PHE A 66 5.42 -11.74 4.59
N CYS A 67 6.73 -11.98 4.69
CA CYS A 67 7.40 -12.27 5.96
C CYS A 67 7.29 -11.10 6.94
N VAL A 68 7.56 -9.87 6.48
CA VAL A 68 7.44 -8.67 7.32
C VAL A 68 6.00 -8.46 7.80
N SER A 69 5.01 -8.67 6.92
CA SER A 69 3.59 -8.55 7.27
C SER A 69 3.14 -9.59 8.30
N VAL A 70 3.61 -10.85 8.17
CA VAL A 70 3.28 -11.90 9.15
C VAL A 70 4.01 -11.67 10.48
N ALA A 71 5.24 -11.16 10.47
CA ALA A 71 5.95 -10.76 11.69
C ALA A 71 5.21 -9.64 12.42
N ALA A 72 4.79 -8.59 11.71
CA ALA A 72 3.98 -7.50 12.26
C ALA A 72 2.64 -7.99 12.84
N PHE A 73 1.96 -8.91 12.15
CA PHE A 73 0.74 -9.53 12.64
C PHE A 73 0.96 -10.30 13.94
N ARG A 74 2.01 -11.14 14.01
CA ARG A 74 2.35 -11.88 15.24
C ARG A 74 2.70 -10.96 16.40
N ALA A 75 3.38 -9.84 16.13
CA ALA A 75 3.68 -8.84 17.16
C ALA A 75 2.40 -8.20 17.73
N LEU A 76 1.39 -7.92 16.89
CA LEU A 76 0.07 -7.46 17.34
C LEU A 76 -0.65 -8.53 18.19
N GLU A 77 -0.61 -9.81 17.79
CA GLU A 77 -1.17 -10.90 18.60
C GLU A 77 -0.45 -11.04 19.96
N ALA A 78 0.88 -11.01 19.95
CA ALA A 78 1.70 -11.09 21.19
C ALA A 78 1.44 -9.90 22.12
N ALA A 79 1.17 -8.70 21.56
CA ALA A 79 0.79 -7.51 22.32
C ALA A 79 -0.67 -7.55 22.85
N GLY A 80 -1.43 -8.63 22.57
CA GLY A 80 -2.78 -8.84 23.05
C GLY A 80 -3.86 -8.07 22.27
N VAL A 81 -3.58 -7.67 21.04
CA VAL A 81 -4.58 -7.07 20.17
C VAL A 81 -5.63 -8.12 19.80
N GLU A 82 -6.90 -7.78 19.98
CA GLU A 82 -8.02 -8.69 19.66
C GLU A 82 -8.06 -8.98 18.15
N ARG A 83 -8.59 -10.16 17.82
CA ARG A 83 -8.77 -10.56 16.42
C ARG A 83 -9.68 -9.59 15.69
N PRO A 84 -9.32 -9.17 14.46
CA PRO A 84 -10.15 -8.29 13.66
C PRO A 84 -11.43 -8.99 13.21
N ALA A 85 -12.46 -8.19 12.89
CA ALA A 85 -13.70 -8.71 12.33
C ALA A 85 -13.53 -9.19 10.87
N TYR A 86 -12.62 -8.60 10.14
CA TYR A 86 -12.29 -8.93 8.75
C TYR A 86 -10.80 -8.78 8.51
N VAL A 87 -10.31 -9.53 7.53
CA VAL A 87 -8.98 -9.33 6.97
C VAL A 87 -9.07 -9.18 5.46
N ALA A 88 -8.18 -8.38 4.89
CA ALA A 88 -8.01 -8.25 3.44
C ALA A 88 -6.54 -8.01 3.12
N GLY A 89 -6.11 -8.31 1.90
CA GLY A 89 -4.76 -7.99 1.48
C GLY A 89 -4.75 -7.55 0.03
N HIS A 90 -3.86 -6.63 -0.33
CA HIS A 90 -3.75 -6.15 -1.69
C HIS A 90 -2.85 -7.07 -2.50
N SER A 91 -3.39 -7.76 -3.51
CA SER A 91 -2.64 -8.71 -4.36
C SER A 91 -1.85 -9.74 -3.52
N LEU A 92 -0.55 -9.59 -3.40
CA LEU A 92 0.29 -10.42 -2.53
C LEU A 92 -0.20 -10.44 -1.08
N GLY A 93 -0.63 -9.31 -0.55
CA GLY A 93 -1.10 -9.18 0.82
C GLY A 93 -2.27 -10.09 1.16
N GLU A 94 -3.01 -10.61 0.18
CA GLU A 94 -4.08 -11.58 0.41
C GLU A 94 -3.54 -12.89 1.03
N PHE A 95 -2.31 -13.29 0.73
CA PHE A 95 -1.65 -14.44 1.38
C PHE A 95 -1.31 -14.16 2.84
N SER A 96 -0.88 -12.95 3.18
CA SER A 96 -0.69 -12.53 4.57
C SER A 96 -2.02 -12.50 5.33
N ALA A 97 -3.10 -12.03 4.69
CA ALA A 97 -4.45 -12.07 5.24
C ALA A 97 -4.93 -13.51 5.50
N LEU A 98 -4.61 -14.47 4.62
CA LEU A 98 -4.93 -15.89 4.83
C LEU A 98 -4.21 -16.47 6.05
N VAL A 99 -2.96 -16.09 6.29
CA VAL A 99 -2.23 -16.50 7.50
C VAL A 99 -2.87 -15.89 8.74
N ALA A 100 -3.17 -14.60 8.72
CA ALA A 100 -3.85 -13.92 9.83
C ALA A 100 -5.24 -14.49 10.12
N ALA A 101 -5.95 -14.93 9.08
CA ALA A 101 -7.24 -15.59 9.20
C ALA A 101 -7.16 -17.07 9.68
N GLY A 102 -5.95 -17.62 9.82
CA GLY A 102 -5.75 -19.04 10.16
C GLY A 102 -6.11 -20.02 9.04
N ALA A 103 -6.36 -19.54 7.83
CA ALA A 103 -6.64 -20.36 6.65
C ALA A 103 -5.40 -21.04 6.10
N LEU A 104 -4.22 -20.45 6.33
CA LEU A 104 -2.93 -20.93 5.85
C LEU A 104 -1.89 -20.83 6.97
N SER A 105 -1.01 -21.84 7.11
CA SER A 105 0.15 -21.67 8.00
C SER A 105 1.19 -20.75 7.35
N PHE A 106 2.10 -20.18 8.14
CA PHE A 106 3.20 -19.38 7.62
C PHE A 106 4.04 -20.17 6.61
N GLU A 107 4.36 -21.42 6.93
CA GLU A 107 5.20 -22.33 6.13
C GLU A 107 4.58 -22.61 4.76
N ALA A 108 3.27 -22.90 4.75
CA ALA A 108 2.56 -23.10 3.48
C ALA A 108 2.42 -21.77 2.73
N GLY A 109 2.23 -20.66 3.43
CA GLY A 109 2.12 -19.33 2.88
C GLY A 109 3.39 -18.88 2.16
N ILE A 110 4.56 -18.97 2.80
CA ILE A 110 5.82 -18.55 2.17
C ILE A 110 6.15 -19.44 0.95
N THR A 111 5.86 -20.74 1.03
CA THR A 111 6.03 -21.64 -0.10
C THR A 111 5.15 -21.21 -1.28
N LEU A 112 3.87 -20.95 -1.05
CA LEU A 112 2.96 -20.47 -2.10
C LEU A 112 3.39 -19.12 -2.68
N VAL A 113 3.79 -18.18 -1.82
CA VAL A 113 4.22 -16.85 -2.24
C VAL A 113 5.47 -16.93 -3.11
N ALA A 114 6.46 -17.77 -2.74
CA ALA A 114 7.64 -18.00 -3.55
C ALA A 114 7.28 -18.57 -4.94
N ARG A 115 6.41 -19.58 -5.00
CA ARG A 115 5.95 -20.19 -6.26
C ARG A 115 5.11 -19.23 -7.11
N ARG A 116 4.28 -18.39 -6.46
CA ARG A 116 3.55 -17.33 -7.13
C ARG A 116 4.50 -16.33 -7.79
N ALA A 117 5.50 -15.87 -7.04
CA ALA A 117 6.46 -14.90 -7.53
C ALA A 117 7.27 -15.46 -8.73
N GLU A 118 7.72 -16.72 -8.64
CA GLU A 118 8.39 -17.41 -9.74
C GLU A 118 7.49 -17.54 -10.99
N ALA A 119 6.24 -17.97 -10.80
CA ALA A 119 5.30 -18.15 -11.91
C ALA A 119 4.99 -16.80 -12.59
N MET A 120 4.74 -15.75 -11.82
CA MET A 120 4.49 -14.40 -12.34
C MET A 120 5.71 -13.83 -13.06
N GLN A 121 6.93 -14.05 -12.55
CA GLN A 121 8.15 -13.61 -13.22
C GLN A 121 8.33 -14.31 -14.57
N ARG A 122 8.18 -15.65 -14.61
CA ARG A 122 8.26 -16.41 -15.87
C ARG A 122 7.21 -15.97 -16.90
N ALA A 123 6.00 -15.68 -16.45
CA ALA A 123 4.94 -15.19 -17.33
C ALA A 123 5.29 -13.79 -17.88
N ALA A 124 5.86 -12.92 -17.05
CA ALA A 124 6.30 -11.60 -17.47
C ALA A 124 7.47 -11.64 -18.46
N ASP A 125 8.41 -12.56 -18.26
CA ASP A 125 9.55 -12.77 -19.18
C ASP A 125 9.08 -13.32 -20.54
N ALA A 126 8.05 -14.17 -20.54
CA ALA A 126 7.48 -14.76 -21.75
C ALA A 126 6.54 -13.79 -22.50
N ASN A 127 5.84 -12.93 -21.78
CA ASN A 127 4.88 -11.97 -22.32
C ASN A 127 5.23 -10.54 -21.88
N PRO A 128 6.16 -9.86 -22.58
CA PRO A 128 6.62 -8.54 -22.20
C PRO A 128 5.50 -7.51 -22.15
N GLY A 129 5.41 -6.79 -21.06
CA GLY A 129 4.43 -5.73 -20.82
C GLY A 129 4.75 -4.96 -19.55
N SER A 130 3.86 -4.06 -19.15
CA SER A 130 4.06 -3.23 -17.96
C SER A 130 2.71 -2.78 -17.39
N MET A 131 2.79 -1.82 -16.47
CA MET A 131 1.62 -1.20 -15.83
C MET A 131 1.73 0.32 -15.83
N SER A 132 0.58 0.99 -15.83
CA SER A 132 0.49 2.46 -15.70
C SER A 132 -0.62 2.84 -14.73
N SER A 133 -0.36 3.83 -13.89
CA SER A 133 -1.37 4.43 -13.01
C SER A 133 -2.09 5.53 -13.75
N VAL A 134 -3.43 5.48 -13.75
CA VAL A 134 -4.33 6.52 -14.29
C VAL A 134 -4.98 7.25 -13.12
N LEU A 135 -4.80 8.57 -13.06
CA LEU A 135 -5.33 9.43 -12.00
C LEU A 135 -6.43 10.34 -12.55
N GLY A 136 -7.49 10.49 -11.76
CA GLY A 136 -8.56 11.46 -12.01
C GLY A 136 -9.75 10.93 -12.80
N LEU A 137 -9.76 9.66 -13.22
CA LEU A 137 -10.90 8.98 -13.81
C LEU A 137 -11.50 7.95 -12.85
N SER A 138 -12.80 7.70 -12.98
CA SER A 138 -13.44 6.53 -12.36
C SER A 138 -12.97 5.23 -13.01
N ALA A 139 -13.24 4.09 -12.40
CA ALA A 139 -12.90 2.78 -12.95
C ALA A 139 -13.55 2.57 -14.35
N GLU A 140 -14.81 2.97 -14.50
CA GLU A 140 -15.55 2.91 -15.78
C GLU A 140 -14.90 3.82 -16.84
N GLY A 141 -14.47 5.04 -16.44
CA GLY A 141 -13.76 5.94 -17.35
C GLY A 141 -12.41 5.38 -17.80
N VAL A 142 -11.72 4.64 -16.93
CA VAL A 142 -10.48 3.95 -17.29
C VAL A 142 -10.76 2.74 -18.19
N GLU A 143 -11.86 2.00 -18.00
CA GLU A 143 -12.27 0.91 -18.90
C GLU A 143 -12.51 1.42 -20.32
N MET A 144 -13.18 2.56 -20.48
CA MET A 144 -13.37 3.21 -21.79
C MET A 144 -12.02 3.61 -22.42
N ALA A 145 -11.07 4.15 -21.61
CA ALA A 145 -9.73 4.49 -22.11
C ALA A 145 -8.95 3.25 -22.56
N VAL A 146 -9.08 2.15 -21.80
CA VAL A 146 -8.47 0.84 -22.11
C VAL A 146 -9.01 0.29 -23.42
N GLU A 147 -10.32 0.28 -23.62
CA GLU A 147 -10.97 -0.19 -24.86
C GLU A 147 -10.46 0.60 -26.08
N ALA A 148 -10.40 1.92 -25.98
CA ALA A 148 -9.91 2.79 -27.05
C ALA A 148 -8.41 2.60 -27.33
N ALA A 149 -7.59 2.34 -26.32
CA ALA A 149 -6.15 2.19 -26.44
C ALA A 149 -5.70 0.78 -26.82
N ALA A 150 -6.50 -0.26 -26.55
CA ALA A 150 -6.12 -1.66 -26.74
C ALA A 150 -5.82 -2.00 -28.21
N GLN A 151 -6.70 -1.62 -29.14
CA GLN A 151 -6.51 -1.83 -30.59
C GLN A 151 -6.07 -3.26 -30.97
N GLY A 152 -6.69 -4.26 -30.34
CA GLY A 152 -6.39 -5.68 -30.56
C GLY A 152 -5.24 -6.25 -29.73
N GLN A 153 -4.57 -5.43 -28.93
CA GLN A 153 -3.54 -5.84 -27.97
C GLN A 153 -4.12 -6.00 -26.56
N VAL A 154 -3.42 -6.73 -25.71
CA VAL A 154 -3.83 -6.91 -24.32
C VAL A 154 -3.63 -5.61 -23.55
N LEU A 155 -4.72 -5.08 -23.00
CA LEU A 155 -4.75 -3.99 -22.06
C LEU A 155 -5.95 -4.17 -21.14
N ALA A 156 -5.76 -4.11 -19.82
CA ALA A 156 -6.81 -4.38 -18.85
C ALA A 156 -6.66 -3.52 -17.60
N VAL A 157 -7.76 -3.25 -16.91
CA VAL A 157 -7.73 -2.67 -15.57
C VAL A 157 -7.21 -3.73 -14.59
N ALA A 158 -6.05 -3.47 -13.99
CA ALA A 158 -5.36 -4.38 -13.07
C ALA A 158 -5.77 -4.13 -11.60
N ASN A 159 -5.79 -2.87 -11.17
CA ASN A 159 -6.15 -2.51 -9.81
C ASN A 159 -7.09 -1.30 -9.79
N ASP A 160 -8.22 -1.43 -9.10
CA ASP A 160 -9.04 -0.30 -8.69
C ASP A 160 -8.67 0.05 -7.24
N ASN A 161 -7.74 0.98 -7.07
CA ASN A 161 -7.05 1.22 -5.80
C ASN A 161 -7.79 2.21 -4.87
N ALA A 162 -8.37 3.25 -5.43
CA ALA A 162 -9.17 4.25 -4.74
C ALA A 162 -9.96 5.07 -5.77
N PRO A 163 -11.00 5.81 -5.38
CA PRO A 163 -11.69 6.72 -6.30
C PRO A 163 -10.70 7.65 -7.02
N GLY A 164 -10.71 7.57 -8.36
CA GLY A 164 -9.79 8.32 -9.20
C GLY A 164 -8.33 7.83 -9.23
N SER A 165 -8.07 6.61 -8.78
CA SER A 165 -6.73 6.00 -8.80
C SER A 165 -6.80 4.55 -9.25
N VAL A 166 -6.60 4.32 -10.53
CA VAL A 166 -6.75 3.01 -11.18
C VAL A 166 -5.44 2.65 -11.88
N VAL A 167 -5.05 1.37 -11.83
CA VAL A 167 -3.86 0.85 -12.52
C VAL A 167 -4.30 0.00 -13.70
N VAL A 168 -3.68 0.24 -14.84
CA VAL A 168 -3.86 -0.49 -16.08
C VAL A 168 -2.63 -1.32 -16.37
N SER A 169 -2.81 -2.51 -16.90
CA SER A 169 -1.75 -3.50 -17.19
C SER A 169 -1.92 -4.04 -18.60
N GLY A 170 -0.82 -4.24 -19.33
CA GLY A 170 -0.88 -4.78 -20.67
C GLY A 170 0.41 -4.65 -21.46
N GLU A 171 0.30 -4.85 -22.78
CA GLU A 171 1.40 -4.75 -23.73
C GLU A 171 1.90 -3.30 -23.88
N TRP A 172 3.21 -3.14 -24.08
CA TRP A 172 3.86 -1.83 -24.16
C TRP A 172 3.21 -0.88 -25.15
N ALA A 173 2.92 -1.34 -26.37
CA ALA A 173 2.34 -0.48 -27.40
C ALA A 173 0.90 -0.02 -27.08
N ALA A 174 0.13 -0.82 -26.34
CA ALA A 174 -1.19 -0.42 -25.86
C ALA A 174 -1.06 0.60 -24.71
N LEU A 175 -0.09 0.40 -23.80
CA LEU A 175 0.21 1.34 -22.72
C LEU A 175 0.72 2.69 -23.23
N GLU A 176 1.46 2.72 -24.36
CA GLU A 176 1.91 3.95 -25.00
C GLU A 176 0.75 4.79 -25.58
N ARG A 177 -0.33 4.16 -26.00
CA ARG A 177 -1.56 4.84 -26.49
C ARG A 177 -2.47 5.32 -25.36
N LEU A 178 -2.42 4.66 -24.20
CA LEU A 178 -3.31 4.92 -23.07
C LEU A 178 -3.33 6.40 -22.61
N PRO A 179 -2.21 7.14 -22.55
CA PRO A 179 -2.25 8.55 -22.15
C PRO A 179 -3.14 9.44 -23.02
N ALA A 180 -3.17 9.21 -24.33
CA ALA A 180 -4.00 9.97 -25.24
C ALA A 180 -5.48 9.69 -25.00
N SER A 181 -5.88 8.42 -25.00
CA SER A 181 -7.27 8.00 -24.75
C SER A 181 -7.78 8.41 -23.37
N ALA A 182 -6.96 8.26 -22.34
CA ALA A 182 -7.31 8.65 -20.99
C ALA A 182 -7.48 10.18 -20.84
N LYS A 183 -6.63 10.97 -21.51
CA LYS A 183 -6.71 12.44 -21.52
C LYS A 183 -8.01 12.94 -22.16
N GLU A 184 -8.44 12.33 -23.28
CA GLU A 184 -9.71 12.67 -23.94
C GLU A 184 -10.92 12.47 -23.02
N LEU A 185 -10.83 11.50 -22.09
CA LEU A 185 -11.85 11.21 -21.09
C LEU A 185 -11.70 12.02 -19.80
N GLY A 186 -10.68 12.91 -19.72
CA GLY A 186 -10.49 13.80 -18.60
C GLY A 186 -9.54 13.32 -17.51
N ALA A 187 -8.68 12.30 -17.80
CA ALA A 187 -7.63 11.90 -16.85
C ALA A 187 -6.70 13.07 -16.52
N LYS A 188 -6.40 13.23 -15.25
CA LYS A 188 -5.44 14.24 -14.77
C LYS A 188 -4.01 13.85 -15.12
N ARG A 189 -3.70 12.55 -15.02
CA ARG A 189 -2.35 12.03 -15.25
C ARG A 189 -2.37 10.53 -15.55
N VAL A 190 -1.45 10.09 -16.42
CA VAL A 190 -1.09 8.68 -16.63
C VAL A 190 0.41 8.55 -16.37
N MET A 191 0.79 7.64 -15.48
CA MET A 191 2.19 7.46 -15.06
C MET A 191 2.60 5.99 -15.24
N PRO A 192 3.66 5.69 -15.99
CA PRO A 192 4.25 4.37 -16.00
C PRO A 192 4.69 3.96 -14.58
N LEU A 193 4.47 2.70 -14.25
CA LEU A 193 4.95 2.10 -13.01
C LEU A 193 6.25 1.34 -13.26
N ASN A 194 7.18 1.44 -12.33
CA ASN A 194 8.42 0.67 -12.39
C ASN A 194 8.20 -0.74 -11.82
N VAL A 195 7.63 -1.62 -12.64
CA VAL A 195 7.30 -3.00 -12.30
C VAL A 195 7.81 -3.96 -13.36
N GLY A 196 8.10 -5.20 -12.96
CA GLY A 196 8.72 -6.23 -13.81
C GLY A 196 7.80 -6.91 -14.81
N GLY A 197 6.50 -6.53 -14.92
CA GLY A 197 5.58 -7.19 -15.83
C GLY A 197 4.17 -6.64 -15.81
N ALA A 198 3.33 -7.17 -16.71
CA ALA A 198 1.93 -6.81 -16.87
C ALA A 198 1.04 -7.64 -15.92
N PHE A 199 1.20 -7.44 -14.61
CA PHE A 199 0.48 -8.20 -13.60
C PHE A 199 -1.02 -7.92 -13.62
N HIS A 200 -1.82 -8.87 -13.14
CA HIS A 200 -3.28 -8.78 -13.08
C HIS A 200 -3.93 -8.53 -14.47
N SER A 201 -3.37 -9.15 -15.51
CA SER A 201 -3.85 -9.08 -16.89
C SER A 201 -3.82 -10.46 -17.54
N PRO A 202 -4.46 -10.64 -18.71
CA PRO A 202 -4.39 -11.90 -19.48
C PRO A 202 -2.98 -12.36 -19.83
N LEU A 203 -1.98 -11.46 -19.83
CA LEU A 203 -0.56 -11.82 -20.03
C LEU A 203 0.01 -12.73 -18.92
N MET A 204 -0.69 -12.85 -17.78
CA MET A 204 -0.33 -13.75 -16.66
C MET A 204 -0.98 -15.13 -16.75
N GLU A 205 -1.65 -15.52 -17.84
CA GLU A 205 -2.37 -16.79 -17.97
C GLU A 205 -1.48 -18.00 -17.70
N SER A 206 -0.24 -18.01 -18.23
CA SER A 206 0.73 -19.07 -17.98
C SER A 206 1.16 -19.18 -16.50
N ALA A 207 1.04 -18.10 -15.73
CA ALA A 207 1.28 -18.13 -14.30
C ALA A 207 0.15 -18.85 -13.55
N VAL A 208 -1.10 -18.78 -14.02
CA VAL A 208 -2.25 -19.48 -13.41
C VAL A 208 -2.00 -20.99 -13.42
N ASP A 209 -1.61 -21.54 -14.57
CA ASP A 209 -1.33 -22.97 -14.71
C ASP A 209 -0.14 -23.41 -13.83
N ALA A 210 0.97 -22.66 -13.90
CA ALA A 210 2.18 -22.97 -13.16
C ALA A 210 2.00 -22.87 -11.63
N PHE A 211 1.27 -21.86 -11.17
CA PHE A 211 0.96 -21.66 -9.76
C PHE A 211 -0.16 -22.58 -9.27
N GLY A 212 -1.13 -22.90 -10.14
CA GLY A 212 -2.31 -23.71 -9.83
C GLY A 212 -1.98 -25.08 -9.24
N VAL A 213 -0.89 -25.70 -9.70
CA VAL A 213 -0.41 -26.98 -9.16
C VAL A 213 -0.06 -26.88 -7.66
N TYR A 214 0.63 -25.82 -7.27
CA TYR A 214 1.01 -25.58 -5.87
C TYR A 214 -0.20 -25.16 -5.04
N LEU A 215 -1.06 -24.32 -5.60
CA LEU A 215 -2.27 -23.85 -4.94
C LEU A 215 -3.24 -25.02 -4.66
N ALA A 216 -3.39 -25.95 -5.59
CA ALA A 216 -4.21 -27.15 -5.42
C ALA A 216 -3.68 -28.06 -4.30
N ALA A 217 -2.36 -28.17 -4.15
CA ALA A 217 -1.72 -28.98 -3.12
C ALA A 217 -1.63 -28.31 -1.75
N ALA A 218 -1.87 -27.00 -1.67
CA ALA A 218 -1.74 -26.25 -0.43
C ALA A 218 -2.81 -26.66 0.61
N PRO A 219 -2.45 -26.79 1.90
CA PRO A 219 -3.38 -27.16 2.97
C PRO A 219 -4.23 -25.94 3.41
N LEU A 220 -4.98 -25.38 2.47
CA LEU A 220 -5.89 -24.24 2.72
C LEU A 220 -7.13 -24.74 3.47
N ARG A 221 -7.42 -24.09 4.59
CA ARG A 221 -8.56 -24.38 5.49
C ARG A 221 -9.59 -23.26 5.43
N ASP A 222 -10.75 -23.52 6.00
CA ASP A 222 -11.73 -22.46 6.24
C ASP A 222 -11.14 -21.42 7.20
N PRO A 223 -11.20 -20.11 6.87
CA PRO A 223 -10.65 -19.05 7.70
C PRO A 223 -11.47 -18.87 8.97
N ALA A 224 -10.78 -18.64 10.09
CA ALA A 224 -11.42 -18.27 11.36
C ALA A 224 -11.93 -16.81 11.39
N ILE A 225 -11.41 -15.98 10.49
CA ILE A 225 -11.80 -14.59 10.28
C ILE A 225 -12.14 -14.44 8.78
N PRO A 226 -13.31 -13.87 8.42
CA PRO A 226 -13.67 -13.68 7.03
C PRO A 226 -12.61 -12.90 6.25
N VAL A 227 -12.22 -13.41 5.07
CA VAL A 227 -11.25 -12.79 4.17
C VAL A 227 -12.00 -12.06 3.06
N VAL A 228 -11.77 -10.76 2.88
CA VAL A 228 -12.34 -10.02 1.77
C VAL A 228 -11.45 -10.21 0.55
N ALA A 229 -11.95 -10.97 -0.44
CA ALA A 229 -11.17 -11.45 -1.57
C ALA A 229 -11.02 -10.38 -2.66
N ASN A 230 -9.82 -10.27 -3.24
CA ASN A 230 -9.50 -9.26 -4.28
C ASN A 230 -10.35 -9.40 -5.54
N ALA A 231 -10.66 -10.63 -5.95
CA ALA A 231 -11.35 -10.91 -7.19
C ALA A 231 -12.85 -10.56 -7.16
N THR A 232 -13.47 -10.53 -5.98
CA THR A 232 -14.92 -10.33 -5.80
C THR A 232 -15.28 -9.16 -4.91
N ALA A 233 -14.35 -8.70 -4.06
CA ALA A 233 -14.58 -7.76 -2.96
C ALA A 233 -15.62 -8.24 -1.93
N GLU A 234 -15.89 -9.56 -1.88
CA GLU A 234 -16.80 -10.17 -0.92
C GLU A 234 -16.06 -10.87 0.22
N ALA A 235 -16.70 -10.93 1.39
CA ALA A 235 -16.18 -11.64 2.55
C ALA A 235 -16.39 -13.15 2.39
N VAL A 236 -15.29 -13.91 2.38
CA VAL A 236 -15.26 -15.35 2.14
C VAL A 236 -14.88 -16.08 3.43
N THR A 237 -15.58 -17.18 3.72
CA THR A 237 -15.40 -18.00 4.92
C THR A 237 -15.12 -19.48 4.59
N ARG A 238 -14.89 -19.80 3.33
CA ARG A 238 -14.60 -21.17 2.88
C ARG A 238 -13.26 -21.25 2.18
N GLY A 239 -12.41 -22.18 2.60
CA GLY A 239 -11.07 -22.36 2.06
C GLY A 239 -11.08 -22.76 0.59
N GLU A 240 -12.03 -23.59 0.15
CA GLU A 240 -12.12 -23.99 -1.26
C GLU A 240 -12.47 -22.81 -2.18
N GLU A 241 -13.39 -21.96 -1.76
CA GLU A 241 -13.73 -20.73 -2.48
C GLU A 241 -12.53 -19.77 -2.56
N LEU A 242 -11.78 -19.62 -1.44
CA LEU A 242 -10.55 -18.83 -1.44
C LEU A 242 -9.52 -19.38 -2.43
N ARG A 243 -9.39 -20.70 -2.55
CA ARG A 243 -8.51 -21.36 -3.53
C ARG A 243 -8.85 -20.94 -4.96
N GLU A 244 -10.10 -21.01 -5.34
CA GLU A 244 -10.56 -20.61 -6.68
C GLU A 244 -10.33 -19.12 -6.94
N LEU A 245 -10.60 -18.27 -5.95
CA LEU A 245 -10.42 -16.82 -6.07
C LEU A 245 -8.96 -16.41 -6.15
N LEU A 246 -8.04 -17.10 -5.46
CA LEU A 246 -6.60 -16.88 -5.56
C LEU A 246 -6.04 -17.22 -6.95
N ALA A 247 -6.57 -18.28 -7.60
CA ALA A 247 -6.19 -18.58 -8.98
C ALA A 247 -6.65 -17.46 -9.93
N ARG A 248 -7.90 -17.00 -9.78
CA ARG A 248 -8.47 -15.90 -10.59
C ARG A 248 -7.79 -14.55 -10.35
N GLN A 249 -7.19 -14.34 -9.16
CA GLN A 249 -6.52 -13.09 -8.81
C GLN A 249 -5.33 -12.79 -9.73
N LEU A 250 -4.61 -13.81 -10.26
CA LEU A 250 -3.39 -13.61 -11.04
C LEU A 250 -3.64 -12.86 -12.35
N THR A 251 -4.77 -13.13 -13.01
CA THR A 251 -5.16 -12.51 -14.28
C THR A 251 -6.27 -11.47 -14.12
N GLY A 252 -6.89 -11.41 -12.93
CA GLY A 252 -8.05 -10.58 -12.64
C GLY A 252 -7.71 -9.30 -11.89
N ARG A 253 -8.65 -8.36 -11.96
CA ARG A 253 -8.59 -7.07 -11.26
C ARG A 253 -8.55 -7.25 -9.74
N VAL A 254 -7.67 -6.52 -9.08
CA VAL A 254 -7.72 -6.26 -7.64
C VAL A 254 -8.77 -5.17 -7.37
N ARG A 255 -9.91 -5.55 -6.80
CA ARG A 255 -11.07 -4.68 -6.53
C ARG A 255 -10.93 -4.00 -5.16
N TRP A 256 -9.85 -3.26 -4.96
CA TRP A 256 -9.49 -2.74 -3.64
C TRP A 256 -10.47 -1.68 -3.13
N THR A 257 -10.87 -0.73 -4.00
CA THR A 257 -11.90 0.29 -3.68
C THR A 257 -13.18 -0.38 -3.16
N GLU A 258 -13.65 -1.42 -3.83
CA GLU A 258 -14.86 -2.14 -3.45
C GLU A 258 -14.65 -2.93 -2.15
N SER A 259 -13.48 -3.56 -1.97
CA SER A 259 -13.13 -4.29 -0.75
C SER A 259 -13.17 -3.40 0.49
N VAL A 260 -12.58 -2.19 0.39
CA VAL A 260 -12.61 -1.20 1.49
C VAL A 260 -14.04 -0.74 1.77
N ARG A 261 -14.80 -0.40 0.74
CA ARG A 261 -16.21 -0.01 0.88
C ARG A 261 -17.07 -1.13 1.46
N ARG A 262 -16.81 -2.37 1.05
CA ARG A 262 -17.51 -3.55 1.57
C ARG A 262 -17.29 -3.73 3.07
N MET A 263 -16.04 -3.65 3.53
CA MET A 263 -15.70 -3.72 4.96
C MET A 263 -16.36 -2.59 5.74
N ALA A 264 -16.31 -1.35 5.27
CA ALA A 264 -17.00 -0.23 5.91
C ALA A 264 -18.52 -0.43 5.97
N ALA A 265 -19.15 -0.93 4.90
CA ALA A 265 -20.59 -1.25 4.87
C ALA A 265 -20.95 -2.40 5.81
N LEU A 266 -20.03 -3.30 6.14
CA LEU A 266 -20.17 -4.35 7.14
C LEU A 266 -19.91 -3.87 8.57
N GLY A 267 -19.71 -2.54 8.76
CA GLY A 267 -19.58 -1.91 10.07
C GLY A 267 -18.15 -1.76 10.57
N VAL A 268 -17.14 -1.99 9.73
CA VAL A 268 -15.74 -1.70 10.09
C VAL A 268 -15.56 -0.19 10.24
N ASP A 269 -15.13 0.24 11.41
CA ASP A 269 -14.86 1.64 11.76
C ASP A 269 -13.36 1.93 11.92
N THR A 270 -12.53 0.88 11.96
CA THR A 270 -11.08 1.00 12.15
C THR A 270 -10.33 0.04 11.22
N PHE A 271 -9.41 0.58 10.42
CA PHE A 271 -8.53 -0.18 9.55
C PHE A 271 -7.11 -0.12 10.10
N VAL A 272 -6.43 -1.25 10.17
CA VAL A 272 -5.02 -1.35 10.56
C VAL A 272 -4.24 -1.94 9.40
N GLU A 273 -3.32 -1.17 8.80
CA GLU A 273 -2.37 -1.70 7.82
C GLU A 273 -1.27 -2.45 8.56
N VAL A 274 -1.16 -3.75 8.30
CA VAL A 274 -0.23 -4.66 8.99
C VAL A 274 0.85 -5.12 8.03
N GLY A 275 2.05 -4.57 8.18
CA GLY A 275 3.19 -4.81 7.29
C GLY A 275 3.85 -3.52 6.82
N PRO A 276 4.84 -3.60 5.91
CA PRO A 276 5.70 -2.49 5.57
C PRO A 276 4.96 -1.36 4.83
N GLY A 277 5.31 -0.12 5.16
CA GLY A 277 4.80 1.09 4.52
C GLY A 277 3.41 1.53 5.00
N THR A 278 2.82 2.47 4.27
CA THR A 278 1.51 3.09 4.59
C THR A 278 0.65 3.30 3.33
N VAL A 279 0.85 2.46 2.33
CA VAL A 279 0.16 2.58 1.03
C VAL A 279 -1.33 2.37 1.19
N LEU A 280 -1.73 1.28 1.88
CA LEU A 280 -3.14 0.97 2.07
C LEU A 280 -3.83 1.97 3.00
N THR A 281 -3.13 2.48 4.01
CA THR A 281 -3.60 3.59 4.85
C THR A 281 -4.03 4.78 3.98
N GLY A 282 -3.21 5.17 3.01
CA GLY A 282 -3.53 6.24 2.06
C GLY A 282 -4.71 5.89 1.13
N LEU A 283 -4.83 4.64 0.72
CA LEU A 283 -5.94 4.17 -0.13
C LEU A 283 -7.27 4.15 0.65
N VAL A 284 -7.28 3.65 1.88
CA VAL A 284 -8.47 3.62 2.74
C VAL A 284 -9.00 5.02 2.98
N LYS A 285 -8.13 5.97 3.39
CA LYS A 285 -8.50 7.37 3.65
C LYS A 285 -9.11 8.09 2.43
N ARG A 286 -8.75 7.66 1.21
CA ARG A 286 -9.32 8.21 -0.04
C ARG A 286 -10.61 7.51 -0.47
N THR A 287 -10.94 6.37 0.13
CA THR A 287 -12.06 5.52 -0.31
C THR A 287 -13.28 5.65 0.59
N VAL A 288 -13.08 5.81 1.89
CA VAL A 288 -14.15 5.92 2.88
C VAL A 288 -13.83 7.00 3.91
N ASP A 289 -14.84 7.78 4.30
CA ASP A 289 -14.74 8.81 5.32
C ASP A 289 -15.20 8.28 6.69
N GLY A 290 -14.79 8.95 7.76
CA GLY A 290 -15.28 8.67 9.12
C GLY A 290 -14.74 7.39 9.75
N VAL A 291 -13.72 6.77 9.17
CA VAL A 291 -13.03 5.59 9.72
C VAL A 291 -11.68 5.97 10.31
N ARG A 292 -11.28 5.26 11.37
CA ARG A 292 -9.92 5.34 11.90
C ARG A 292 -8.99 4.49 11.03
N VAL A 293 -7.80 5.01 10.73
CA VAL A 293 -6.79 4.27 9.94
C VAL A 293 -5.45 4.32 10.66
N LEU A 294 -4.92 3.15 11.00
CA LEU A 294 -3.69 2.93 11.75
C LEU A 294 -2.70 2.10 10.91
N SER A 295 -1.43 2.08 11.30
CA SER A 295 -0.40 1.27 10.64
C SER A 295 0.51 0.61 11.65
N ALA A 296 0.80 -0.67 11.45
CA ALA A 296 1.73 -1.51 12.21
C ALA A 296 2.83 -2.02 11.29
N GLY A 297 3.64 -1.11 10.75
CA GLY A 297 4.74 -1.41 9.82
C GLY A 297 6.06 -1.77 10.51
N ASP A 298 6.21 -1.40 11.77
CA ASP A 298 7.38 -1.56 12.62
C ASP A 298 6.99 -1.71 14.10
N ALA A 299 7.94 -1.94 14.99
CA ALA A 299 7.69 -2.13 16.42
C ALA A 299 7.03 -0.90 17.07
N ALA A 300 7.39 0.30 16.64
CA ALA A 300 6.78 1.54 17.13
C ALA A 300 5.32 1.65 16.68
N GLY A 301 5.03 1.27 15.42
CA GLY A 301 3.68 1.21 14.87
C GLY A 301 2.78 0.21 15.62
N VAL A 302 3.31 -0.96 16.00
CA VAL A 302 2.56 -1.92 16.84
C VAL A 302 2.20 -1.30 18.18
N THR A 303 3.15 -0.64 18.85
CA THR A 303 2.90 0.04 20.12
C THR A 303 1.80 1.09 19.97
N ALA A 304 1.88 1.93 18.93
CA ALA A 304 0.87 2.95 18.65
C ALA A 304 -0.52 2.36 18.36
N VAL A 305 -0.58 1.25 17.62
CA VAL A 305 -1.86 0.53 17.36
C VAL A 305 -2.45 -0.01 18.64
N VAL A 306 -1.63 -0.64 19.50
CA VAL A 306 -2.09 -1.17 20.81
C VAL A 306 -2.68 -0.07 21.68
N GLU A 307 -2.02 1.08 21.78
CA GLU A 307 -2.50 2.24 22.52
C GLU A 307 -3.81 2.76 21.93
N ALA A 308 -3.83 2.99 20.62
CA ALA A 308 -5.00 3.52 19.94
C ALA A 308 -6.24 2.60 20.02
N LEU A 309 -6.07 1.28 20.03
CA LEU A 309 -7.17 0.33 20.15
C LEU A 309 -7.69 0.16 21.59
N ARG A 310 -6.90 0.57 22.60
CA ARG A 310 -7.35 0.60 24.01
C ARG A 310 -8.23 1.81 24.30
N GLU A 311 -8.06 2.90 23.56
CA GLU A 311 -8.90 4.08 23.70
C GLU A 311 -10.27 3.82 23.05
N PRO A 312 -11.40 4.12 23.73
CA PRO A 312 -12.71 4.01 23.10
C PRO A 312 -12.77 4.92 21.89
N ALA A 313 -13.33 4.41 20.77
CA ALA A 313 -13.57 5.25 19.60
C ALA A 313 -14.47 6.43 20.01
N GLU A 314 -13.96 7.64 19.96
CA GLU A 314 -14.81 8.82 20.08
C GLU A 314 -15.84 8.76 18.94
N GLY A 315 -17.12 8.72 19.29
CA GLY A 315 -18.20 8.74 18.33
C GLY A 315 -18.15 10.01 17.49
N PRO A 316 -18.87 10.09 16.34
CA PRO A 316 -18.83 11.25 15.46
C PRO A 316 -19.19 12.49 16.28
N ALA A 317 -18.23 13.41 16.38
CA ALA A 317 -18.36 14.64 17.15
C ALA A 317 -19.56 15.43 16.64
N GLY A 318 -20.59 15.53 17.49
CA GLY A 318 -21.66 16.47 17.32
C GLY A 318 -21.11 17.89 17.27
N GLN A 319 -21.64 18.70 16.37
CA GLN A 319 -21.29 20.12 16.21
C GLN A 319 -21.36 20.86 17.56
N GLY A 320 -20.24 21.39 18.01
CA GLY A 320 -20.19 22.25 19.21
C GLY A 320 -18.79 22.73 19.53
N GLY A 321 -18.43 23.96 19.09
CA GLY A 321 -17.58 24.94 19.78
C GLY A 321 -16.09 24.63 19.91
N ASP A 322 -15.34 25.22 19.00
CA ASP A 322 -14.01 25.85 19.13
C ASP A 322 -13.24 25.63 20.46
N GLN A 323 -12.35 24.65 20.45
CA GLN A 323 -11.03 24.63 21.13
C GLN A 323 -10.16 23.53 20.47
N GLY A 324 -9.15 23.98 19.69
CA GLY A 324 -8.26 23.09 18.94
C GLY A 324 -7.41 22.22 19.86
N GLU A 325 -7.69 20.93 19.91
CA GLU A 325 -6.81 19.94 20.48
C GLU A 325 -5.91 19.37 19.38
N VAL A 326 -4.60 19.55 19.54
CA VAL A 326 -3.58 19.19 18.57
C VAL A 326 -3.37 17.68 18.61
N VAL A 327 -3.87 16.94 17.62
CA VAL A 327 -3.47 15.56 17.38
C VAL A 327 -2.01 15.55 16.98
N VAL A 328 -1.14 15.03 17.84
CA VAL A 328 0.31 14.90 17.58
C VAL A 328 0.51 13.70 16.65
N LEU A 329 0.57 13.94 15.35
CA LEU A 329 1.07 12.97 14.38
C LEU A 329 2.61 12.95 14.46
N PRO A 330 3.28 11.81 14.35
CA PRO A 330 4.74 11.71 14.35
C PRO A 330 5.39 12.48 13.18
N GLU A 331 4.69 12.63 12.06
CA GLU A 331 5.03 13.56 10.99
C GLU A 331 4.13 14.80 11.08
N ARG A 332 4.77 15.96 11.10
CA ARG A 332 4.09 17.23 11.08
C ARG A 332 4.23 17.86 9.69
N PHE A 333 3.24 18.64 9.31
CA PHE A 333 3.21 19.19 7.97
C PHE A 333 3.34 20.71 7.99
N ALA A 334 4.12 21.24 7.04
CA ALA A 334 4.01 22.65 6.68
C ALA A 334 2.89 22.79 5.65
N VAL A 335 1.92 23.65 5.94
CA VAL A 335 0.75 23.86 5.10
C VAL A 335 0.79 25.23 4.43
N SER A 336 0.07 25.36 3.31
CA SER A 336 -0.05 26.63 2.61
C SER A 336 -0.81 27.67 3.44
N PRO A 337 -0.25 28.87 3.65
CA PRO A 337 -0.92 29.95 4.37
C PRO A 337 -1.94 30.72 3.50
N GLY A 338 -2.02 30.44 2.20
CA GLY A 338 -2.86 31.19 1.28
C GLY A 338 -3.04 30.54 -0.09
N HIS A 339 -3.81 31.18 -0.96
CA HIS A 339 -3.92 30.82 -2.38
C HIS A 339 -2.75 31.37 -3.17
N GLY A 340 -2.13 30.58 -4.03
CA GLY A 340 -1.07 31.04 -4.91
C GLY A 340 -0.22 29.90 -5.46
N ARG A 341 0.91 30.23 -6.08
CA ARG A 341 1.88 29.24 -6.54
C ARG A 341 2.98 29.05 -5.51
N PHE A 342 3.27 27.80 -5.18
CA PHE A 342 4.29 27.46 -4.21
C PHE A 342 5.68 27.40 -4.85
N TYR A 343 6.66 27.99 -4.16
CA TYR A 343 8.09 27.95 -4.53
C TYR A 343 8.89 27.49 -3.33
N PRO A 344 9.36 26.24 -3.31
CA PRO A 344 10.14 25.71 -2.21
C PRO A 344 11.51 26.38 -2.11
N VAL A 345 12.03 26.44 -0.87
CA VAL A 345 13.40 26.85 -0.58
C VAL A 345 14.18 25.64 -0.08
N THR A 346 15.33 25.37 -0.67
CA THR A 346 16.21 24.29 -0.22
C THR A 346 16.78 24.62 1.14
N PRO A 347 16.67 23.72 2.16
CA PRO A 347 17.28 23.93 3.45
C PRO A 347 18.79 24.13 3.33
N SER A 348 19.34 25.05 4.11
CA SER A 348 20.79 25.34 4.11
C SER A 348 21.59 24.48 5.06
N ARG A 349 20.91 23.68 5.90
CA ARG A 349 21.52 22.81 6.91
C ARG A 349 21.23 21.35 6.55
N PHE A 350 22.25 20.51 6.70
CA PHE A 350 22.18 19.08 6.47
C PHE A 350 22.82 18.33 7.62
N THR A 351 22.26 17.18 7.98
CA THR A 351 22.83 16.19 8.89
C THR A 351 22.99 14.87 8.15
N ASP A 352 23.57 13.87 8.80
CA ASP A 352 23.68 12.51 8.24
C ASP A 352 22.30 11.89 7.97
N GLU A 353 21.22 12.42 8.59
CA GLU A 353 19.84 11.98 8.40
C GLU A 353 19.06 12.80 7.35
N GLY A 354 19.67 13.82 6.75
CA GLY A 354 19.08 14.60 5.66
C GLY A 354 18.97 16.12 5.92
N PRO A 355 18.20 16.82 5.07
CA PRO A 355 17.98 18.26 5.20
C PRO A 355 17.27 18.61 6.52
N TYR A 356 17.79 19.61 7.23
CA TYR A 356 17.38 19.99 8.57
C TYR A 356 16.95 21.46 8.66
N VAL A 357 15.90 21.74 9.43
CA VAL A 357 15.38 23.08 9.66
C VAL A 357 15.12 23.36 11.15
N GLU A 358 15.32 24.62 11.56
CA GLU A 358 14.92 25.12 12.86
C GLU A 358 13.49 25.72 12.78
N GLN A 359 12.85 25.87 13.94
CA GLN A 359 11.57 26.57 14.02
C GLN A 359 11.70 28.00 13.46
N GLY A 360 10.83 28.36 12.54
CA GLY A 360 10.82 29.66 11.87
C GLY A 360 11.65 29.74 10.60
N ASP A 361 12.46 28.71 10.27
CA ASP A 361 13.19 28.67 9.00
C ASP A 361 12.25 28.72 7.81
N LEU A 362 12.68 29.39 6.73
CA LEU A 362 11.90 29.52 5.49
C LEU A 362 11.93 28.20 4.71
N LEU A 363 10.76 27.62 4.49
CA LEU A 363 10.57 26.38 3.71
C LEU A 363 10.16 26.63 2.27
N GLY A 364 9.63 27.82 2.00
CA GLY A 364 9.15 28.23 0.69
C GLY A 364 8.32 29.49 0.73
N GLU A 365 7.77 29.87 -0.41
CA GLU A 365 6.88 31.02 -0.56
C GLU A 365 5.66 30.64 -1.39
N VAL A 366 4.48 31.13 -1.01
CA VAL A 366 3.26 31.08 -1.81
C VAL A 366 3.05 32.44 -2.46
N ARG A 367 3.16 32.52 -3.79
CA ARG A 367 3.06 33.77 -4.57
C ARG A 367 1.71 33.87 -5.27
N ASN A 368 1.04 35.00 -5.10
CA ASN A 368 -0.20 35.35 -5.79
C ASN A 368 -0.08 36.76 -6.36
N GLY A 369 0.16 36.87 -7.66
CA GLY A 369 0.50 38.13 -8.30
C GLY A 369 1.76 38.78 -7.71
N ALA A 370 1.62 40.02 -7.17
CA ALA A 370 2.73 40.74 -6.53
C ALA A 370 2.92 40.36 -5.05
N ALA A 371 2.00 39.62 -4.44
CA ALA A 371 2.06 39.24 -3.04
C ALA A 371 2.84 37.91 -2.88
N SER A 372 3.72 37.87 -1.87
CA SER A 372 4.42 36.66 -1.45
C SER A 372 4.19 36.39 0.02
N ILE A 373 3.74 35.19 0.38
CA ILE A 373 3.49 34.75 1.75
C ILE A 373 4.52 33.68 2.10
N PRO A 374 5.38 33.93 3.10
CA PRO A 374 6.40 32.96 3.48
C PRO A 374 5.79 31.74 4.19
N VAL A 375 6.24 30.55 3.80
CA VAL A 375 5.97 29.28 4.49
C VAL A 375 7.15 29.00 5.41
N ARG A 376 6.91 28.97 6.73
CA ARG A 376 7.98 28.75 7.72
C ARG A 376 7.78 27.45 8.46
N SER A 377 8.90 26.87 8.92
CA SER A 377 8.83 25.66 9.74
C SER A 377 8.18 25.95 11.09
N PRO A 378 7.11 25.21 11.46
CA PRO A 378 6.45 25.40 12.75
C PRO A 378 7.25 24.85 13.94
N PHE A 379 8.26 24.02 13.69
CA PHE A 379 9.14 23.43 14.71
C PHE A 379 10.49 23.06 14.07
N ARG A 380 11.41 22.56 14.88
CA ARG A 380 12.70 22.06 14.42
C ARG A 380 12.61 20.57 14.04
N GLY A 381 13.24 20.15 12.92
CA GLY A 381 13.19 18.76 12.45
C GLY A 381 13.79 18.58 11.06
N TRP A 382 13.68 17.37 10.54
CA TRP A 382 14.14 17.02 9.18
C TRP A 382 13.04 17.22 8.13
N VAL A 383 13.41 17.71 6.96
CA VAL A 383 12.51 17.77 5.80
C VAL A 383 12.49 16.40 5.14
N MET A 384 11.39 15.69 5.27
CA MET A 384 11.24 14.32 4.79
C MET A 384 10.78 14.25 3.33
N ALA A 385 9.87 15.14 2.93
CA ALA A 385 9.35 15.17 1.57
C ALA A 385 8.79 16.55 1.19
N HIS A 386 8.93 16.91 -0.07
CA HIS A 386 8.15 17.97 -0.72
C HIS A 386 6.89 17.34 -1.30
N LEU A 387 5.72 17.77 -0.84
CA LEU A 387 4.41 17.25 -1.23
C LEU A 387 3.69 18.18 -2.20
N ALA A 388 4.20 19.41 -2.36
CA ALA A 388 3.83 20.33 -3.41
C ALA A 388 5.08 20.70 -4.24
N TRP A 389 4.90 20.88 -5.54
CA TRP A 389 6.00 21.13 -6.49
C TRP A 389 6.21 22.62 -6.70
N GLU A 390 7.39 22.98 -7.19
CA GLU A 390 7.68 24.35 -7.59
C GLU A 390 6.70 24.84 -8.67
N GLY A 391 6.04 25.97 -8.39
CA GLY A 391 5.04 26.55 -9.27
C GLY A 391 3.65 25.93 -9.20
N GLU A 392 3.42 24.92 -8.35
CA GLU A 392 2.10 24.32 -8.14
C GLU A 392 1.13 25.33 -7.56
N LEU A 393 -0.11 25.36 -8.07
CA LEU A 393 -1.20 26.17 -7.53
C LEU A 393 -1.73 25.49 -6.25
N VAL A 394 -1.59 26.19 -5.13
CA VAL A 394 -1.97 25.67 -3.80
C VAL A 394 -3.07 26.50 -3.16
N THR A 395 -3.81 25.88 -2.25
CA THR A 395 -4.91 26.49 -1.50
C THR A 395 -4.58 26.53 0.00
N PRO A 396 -5.19 27.42 0.80
CA PRO A 396 -4.97 27.47 2.24
C PRO A 396 -5.20 26.11 2.90
N GLY A 397 -4.27 25.70 3.79
CA GLY A 397 -4.32 24.41 4.46
C GLY A 397 -3.81 23.22 3.64
N GLN A 398 -3.53 23.38 2.35
CA GLN A 398 -2.89 22.31 1.55
C GLN A 398 -1.49 22.00 2.09
N ILE A 399 -1.19 20.72 2.26
CA ILE A 399 0.12 20.25 2.75
C ILE A 399 1.18 20.51 1.67
N LEU A 400 2.27 21.14 2.05
CA LEU A 400 3.39 21.51 1.18
C LEU A 400 4.63 20.64 1.41
N LEU A 401 4.95 20.37 2.67
CA LEU A 401 6.11 19.57 3.08
C LEU A 401 5.74 18.67 4.26
N SER A 402 6.38 17.50 4.30
CA SER A 402 6.41 16.62 5.48
C SER A 402 7.70 16.87 6.27
N LEU A 403 7.57 17.01 7.58
CA LEU A 403 8.65 17.30 8.51
C LEU A 403 8.62 16.28 9.66
N ARG A 404 9.78 15.71 10.03
CA ARG A 404 9.93 14.85 11.20
C ARG A 404 10.56 15.67 12.34
N PRO A 405 9.86 15.94 13.47
CA PRO A 405 10.42 16.62 14.60
C PRO A 405 11.54 15.79 15.26
N PHE A 406 12.43 16.49 15.99
CA PHE A 406 13.41 15.84 16.87
C PHE A 406 12.75 15.23 18.08
#